data_b152887ed4e96b6df389dfcf76fb0522
#
_entry.id   b152887ed4e96b6df389dfcf76fb0522
#
_cell.length_a   1.000
_cell.length_b   1.000
_cell.length_c   1.000
_cell.angle_alpha   90.00
_cell.angle_beta   90.00
_cell.angle_gamma   90.00
#
_symmetry.space_group_name_H-M   'P 1'
#
loop_
_entity.id
_entity.type
_entity.pdbx_description
1 polymer ?
#
loop_
_entity_poly.entity_id
_entity_poly.type
_entity_poly.pdbx_seq_one_letter_code
_entity_poly.pdbx_strand_id
1 'polypeptide(L)'
;MLFRSLVQFAVVAYMGWRWHNIAVDGIPYQWRCVPRLEVSAFGTDYVRVVFPEDTTQWKDDTPPEKGQQIYVYISRDTSGLMEIQGASASKPFVGGDYMQATVVSYQDGFVQFQVGFDRYRMAPELTDGIYNLQPDDSVIASIRMKRGEGVIEGIFVNGIPLENISNGAAMAKARQEKEAQTLFDRPHLVDTGMVPPKEE
;
A
#
# COMPACT_ATOMS: atom_id res chain seq x y z
N MET A 1 3.17 4.77 -44.08
CA MET A 1 2.79 3.81 -42.98
C MET A 1 3.90 3.62 -41.94
N LEU A 2 5.18 3.60 -42.29
CA LEU A 2 6.34 3.43 -41.39
C LEU A 2 6.42 4.43 -40.23
N PHE A 3 6.10 5.71 -40.46
CA PHE A 3 6.19 6.75 -39.44
C PHE A 3 5.23 6.55 -38.25
N ARG A 4 3.99 6.08 -38.50
CA ARG A 4 3.01 5.76 -37.42
C ARG A 4 3.49 4.64 -36.52
N SER A 5 4.05 3.58 -37.10
CA SER A 5 4.58 2.44 -36.36
C SER A 5 5.79 2.83 -35.50
N LEU A 6 6.64 3.74 -36.00
CA LEU A 6 7.82 4.20 -35.27
C LEU A 6 7.45 5.06 -34.06
N VAL A 7 6.44 5.93 -34.18
CA VAL A 7 5.91 6.73 -33.06
C VAL A 7 5.26 5.81 -32.00
N GLN A 8 4.48 4.83 -32.40
CA GLN A 8 3.86 3.87 -31.47
C GLN A 8 4.93 3.08 -30.71
N PHE A 9 5.96 2.60 -31.41
CA PHE A 9 7.06 1.88 -30.78
C PHE A 9 7.84 2.77 -29.79
N ALA A 10 8.09 4.03 -30.14
CA ALA A 10 8.75 4.99 -29.26
C ALA A 10 7.95 5.26 -27.98
N VAL A 11 6.61 5.35 -28.07
CA VAL A 11 5.73 5.54 -26.90
C VAL A 11 5.79 4.31 -25.97
N VAL A 12 5.70 3.09 -26.53
CA VAL A 12 5.78 1.87 -25.72
C VAL A 12 7.15 1.71 -25.07
N ALA A 13 8.23 1.98 -25.81
CA ALA A 13 9.59 1.93 -25.29
C ALA A 13 9.81 2.98 -24.18
N TYR A 14 9.28 4.20 -24.36
CA TYR A 14 9.33 5.25 -23.34
C TYR A 14 8.57 4.86 -22.07
N MET A 15 7.36 4.30 -22.21
CA MET A 15 6.59 3.81 -21.06
C MET A 15 7.33 2.69 -20.31
N GLY A 16 7.86 1.70 -21.03
CA GLY A 16 8.64 0.62 -20.43
C GLY A 16 9.88 1.13 -19.70
N TRP A 17 10.62 2.06 -20.31
CA TRP A 17 11.78 2.70 -19.68
C TRP A 17 11.40 3.50 -18.43
N ARG A 18 10.30 4.24 -18.46
CA ARG A 18 9.81 5.02 -17.31
C ARG A 18 9.48 4.11 -16.12
N TRP A 19 8.76 3.02 -16.36
CA TRP A 19 8.43 2.03 -15.33
C TRP A 19 9.68 1.35 -14.76
N HIS A 20 10.59 0.94 -15.64
CA HIS A 20 11.87 0.36 -15.24
C HIS A 20 12.68 1.32 -14.36
N ASN A 21 12.72 2.57 -14.73
CA ASN A 21 13.44 3.61 -13.98
C ASN A 21 12.84 3.88 -12.58
N ILE A 22 11.52 3.77 -12.42
CA ILE A 22 10.87 3.84 -11.10
C ILE A 22 11.23 2.59 -10.27
N ALA A 23 11.17 1.42 -10.86
CA ALA A 23 11.46 0.17 -10.17
C ALA A 23 12.93 0.08 -9.71
N VAL A 24 13.88 0.60 -10.48
CA VAL A 24 15.32 0.52 -10.14
C VAL A 24 15.76 1.62 -9.18
N ASP A 25 15.41 2.88 -9.48
CA ASP A 25 15.91 4.05 -8.74
C ASP A 25 14.89 4.65 -7.76
N GLY A 26 13.69 4.07 -7.66
CA GLY A 26 12.64 4.56 -6.77
C GLY A 26 12.98 4.34 -5.30
N ILE A 27 12.47 5.21 -4.44
CA ILE A 27 12.57 5.08 -3.00
C ILE A 27 11.56 4.02 -2.54
N PRO A 28 11.97 2.99 -1.77
CA PRO A 28 11.05 1.95 -1.31
C PRO A 28 10.17 2.46 -0.17
N TYR A 29 8.89 2.11 -0.21
CA TYR A 29 7.89 2.33 0.84
C TYR A 29 7.10 1.07 1.08
N GLN A 30 6.61 0.92 2.31
CA GLN A 30 5.66 -0.12 2.70
C GLN A 30 4.33 0.53 3.06
N TRP A 31 3.23 0.10 2.47
CA TRP A 31 1.91 0.66 2.73
C TRP A 31 0.90 -0.44 2.99
N ARG A 32 0.08 -0.27 4.02
CA ARG A 32 -1.01 -1.19 4.32
C ARG A 32 -2.02 -1.19 3.19
N CYS A 33 -2.48 -2.35 2.79
CA CYS A 33 -3.39 -2.48 1.67
C CYS A 33 -4.35 -3.65 1.83
N VAL A 34 -5.40 -3.65 1.01
CA VAL A 34 -6.36 -4.74 0.88
C VAL A 34 -6.37 -5.17 -0.58
N PRO A 35 -5.84 -6.35 -0.90
CA PRO A 35 -5.90 -6.88 -2.26
C PRO A 35 -7.32 -7.34 -2.59
N ARG A 36 -7.81 -7.01 -3.77
CA ARG A 36 -9.10 -7.44 -4.32
C ARG A 36 -8.91 -8.00 -5.70
N LEU A 37 -9.54 -9.12 -5.99
CA LEU A 37 -9.58 -9.65 -7.36
C LEU A 37 -10.47 -8.76 -8.22
N GLU A 38 -9.92 -8.26 -9.30
CA GLU A 38 -10.67 -7.57 -10.34
C GLU A 38 -10.93 -8.56 -11.49
N VAL A 39 -12.14 -9.11 -11.53
CA VAL A 39 -12.55 -10.00 -12.62
C VAL A 39 -12.87 -9.14 -13.83
N SER A 40 -11.96 -9.15 -14.82
CA SER A 40 -12.21 -8.52 -16.11
C SER A 40 -12.87 -9.52 -17.06
N ALA A 41 -13.78 -9.03 -17.90
CA ALA A 41 -14.39 -9.83 -18.98
C ALA A 41 -13.37 -10.40 -19.98
N PHE A 42 -12.12 -9.91 -19.95
CA PHE A 42 -11.03 -10.32 -20.84
C PHE A 42 -9.98 -11.18 -20.15
N GLY A 43 -10.25 -11.68 -18.93
CA GLY A 43 -9.31 -12.54 -18.20
C GLY A 43 -8.00 -11.83 -17.82
N THR A 44 -8.06 -10.58 -17.42
CA THR A 44 -6.87 -9.85 -16.98
C THR A 44 -6.49 -10.25 -15.57
N ASP A 45 -5.25 -10.65 -15.40
CA ASP A 45 -4.63 -11.19 -14.20
C ASP A 45 -4.11 -10.06 -13.30
N TYR A 46 -5.01 -9.15 -12.90
CA TYR A 46 -4.65 -8.05 -12.02
C TYR A 46 -5.37 -8.17 -10.68
N VAL A 47 -4.59 -7.99 -9.64
CA VAL A 47 -5.09 -7.76 -8.29
C VAL A 47 -5.19 -6.25 -8.10
N ARG A 48 -6.38 -5.76 -7.81
CA ARG A 48 -6.59 -4.38 -7.41
C ARG A 48 -6.15 -4.21 -5.96
N VAL A 49 -5.33 -3.22 -5.70
CA VAL A 49 -4.83 -2.91 -4.38
C VAL A 49 -5.57 -1.68 -3.86
N VAL A 50 -6.35 -1.87 -2.80
CA VAL A 50 -7.06 -0.78 -2.12
C VAL A 50 -6.23 -0.35 -0.92
N PHE A 51 -5.93 0.93 -0.84
CA PHE A 51 -5.25 1.53 0.30
C PHE A 51 -6.30 2.14 1.22
N PRO A 52 -6.48 1.62 2.45
CA PRO A 52 -7.50 2.12 3.38
C PRO A 52 -7.22 3.54 3.87
N GLU A 53 -5.96 3.97 3.85
CA GLU A 53 -5.54 5.32 4.21
C GLU A 53 -5.61 6.24 2.98
N ASP A 54 -6.81 6.43 2.43
CA ASP A 54 -7.08 7.21 1.22
C ASP A 54 -7.62 8.63 1.52
N THR A 55 -7.61 9.03 2.78
CA THR A 55 -8.15 10.32 3.24
C THR A 55 -7.12 11.05 4.09
N THR A 56 -6.93 12.36 3.84
CA THR A 56 -5.98 13.18 4.58
C THR A 56 -6.41 14.64 4.65
N GLN A 57 -5.78 15.41 5.55
CA GLN A 57 -6.03 16.84 5.70
C GLN A 57 -5.56 17.61 4.46
N TRP A 58 -6.42 18.49 3.96
CA TRP A 58 -6.10 19.46 2.92
C TRP A 58 -5.35 20.66 3.51
N LYS A 59 -4.25 21.07 2.91
CA LYS A 59 -3.37 22.12 3.45
C LYS A 59 -3.53 23.49 2.81
N ASP A 60 -4.22 23.58 1.68
CA ASP A 60 -4.42 24.84 0.99
C ASP A 60 -5.76 25.50 1.39
N ASP A 61 -5.83 26.84 1.26
CA ASP A 61 -7.03 27.60 1.58
C ASP A 61 -8.18 27.36 0.58
N THR A 62 -7.84 27.05 -0.67
CA THR A 62 -8.83 26.79 -1.73
C THR A 62 -9.19 25.31 -1.77
N PRO A 63 -10.48 24.94 -1.63
CA PRO A 63 -10.91 23.55 -1.76
C PRO A 63 -10.56 22.95 -3.12
N PRO A 64 -10.12 21.68 -3.17
CA PRO A 64 -9.81 21.03 -4.43
C PRO A 64 -11.06 20.58 -5.16
N GLU A 65 -10.98 20.51 -6.49
CA GLU A 65 -12.06 19.99 -7.33
C GLU A 65 -11.98 18.47 -7.48
N LYS A 66 -13.12 17.80 -7.63
CA LYS A 66 -13.16 16.36 -7.94
C LYS A 66 -12.47 16.09 -9.28
N GLY A 67 -11.57 15.11 -9.29
CA GLY A 67 -10.77 14.76 -10.46
C GLY A 67 -9.49 15.59 -10.61
N GLN A 68 -9.26 16.58 -9.76
CA GLN A 68 -8.03 17.38 -9.75
C GLN A 68 -6.84 16.51 -9.36
N GLN A 69 -5.69 16.72 -10.02
CA GLN A 69 -4.42 16.15 -9.58
C GLN A 69 -3.87 16.93 -8.39
N ILE A 70 -3.46 16.19 -7.37
CA ILE A 70 -2.92 16.73 -6.12
C ILE A 70 -1.62 16.02 -5.75
N TYR A 71 -0.91 16.61 -4.79
CA TYR A 71 0.29 16.05 -4.19
C TYR A 71 0.00 15.67 -2.75
N VAL A 72 0.09 14.38 -2.45
CA VAL A 72 -0.05 13.85 -1.09
C VAL A 72 1.33 13.72 -0.49
N TYR A 73 1.56 14.40 0.63
CA TYR A 73 2.84 14.39 1.34
C TYR A 73 2.94 13.13 2.20
N ILE A 74 4.06 12.46 2.08
CA ILE A 74 4.31 11.19 2.72
C ILE A 74 5.61 11.23 3.51
N SER A 75 5.66 10.42 4.56
CA SER A 75 6.87 10.14 5.32
C SER A 75 6.98 8.65 5.61
N ARG A 76 8.03 8.23 6.27
CA ARG A 76 8.14 6.89 6.85
C ARG A 76 8.05 7.01 8.35
N ASP A 77 7.25 6.15 8.95
CA ASP A 77 7.28 5.96 10.38
C ASP A 77 8.53 5.20 10.85
N THR A 78 8.67 5.00 12.15
CA THR A 78 9.79 4.25 12.75
C THR A 78 9.81 2.77 12.36
N SER A 79 8.68 2.22 11.90
CA SER A 79 8.54 0.84 11.42
C SER A 79 8.81 0.69 9.93
N GLY A 80 9.04 1.80 9.21
CA GLY A 80 9.25 1.83 7.76
C GLY A 80 7.95 1.86 6.94
N LEU A 81 6.78 1.93 7.60
CA LEU A 81 5.50 2.09 6.95
C LEU A 81 5.31 3.53 6.46
N MET A 82 4.61 3.67 5.34
CA MET A 82 4.23 4.96 4.79
C MET A 82 3.20 5.63 5.71
N GLU A 83 3.44 6.88 6.04
CA GLU A 83 2.56 7.75 6.78
C GLU A 83 2.17 8.95 5.93
N ILE A 84 0.87 9.28 5.89
CA ILE A 84 0.33 10.39 5.11
C ILE A 84 0.27 11.65 5.97
N GLN A 85 0.95 12.71 5.53
CA GLN A 85 1.12 13.96 6.27
C GLN A 85 0.14 15.07 5.87
N GLY A 86 -0.56 14.90 4.76
CA GLY A 86 -1.49 15.86 4.21
C GLY A 86 -1.44 15.94 2.69
N ALA A 87 -2.27 16.78 2.09
CA ALA A 87 -2.32 16.97 0.65
C ALA A 87 -2.44 18.45 0.26
N SER A 88 -1.94 18.80 -0.93
CA SER A 88 -1.97 20.15 -1.48
C SER A 88 -2.04 20.11 -3.02
N ALA A 89 -2.49 21.21 -3.63
CA ALA A 89 -2.43 21.40 -5.08
C ALA A 89 -1.00 21.60 -5.58
N SER A 90 -0.05 21.96 -4.71
CA SER A 90 1.32 22.26 -5.03
C SER A 90 2.28 21.19 -4.55
N LYS A 91 3.39 21.00 -5.26
CA LYS A 91 4.50 20.14 -4.81
C LYS A 91 5.13 20.70 -3.55
N PRO A 92 5.66 19.84 -2.65
CA PRO A 92 6.44 20.32 -1.51
C PRO A 92 7.66 21.12 -1.98
N PHE A 93 7.88 22.28 -1.37
CA PHE A 93 8.92 23.25 -1.78
C PHE A 93 10.35 22.75 -1.49
N VAL A 94 10.55 21.95 -0.45
CA VAL A 94 11.89 21.48 -0.03
C VAL A 94 11.80 20.05 0.49
N GLY A 95 12.48 19.11 -0.18
CA GLY A 95 12.97 17.85 0.39
C GLY A 95 11.96 16.86 0.95
N GLY A 96 10.66 17.09 0.83
CA GLY A 96 9.63 16.15 1.27
C GLY A 96 9.28 15.13 0.19
N ASP A 97 9.07 13.90 0.60
CA ASP A 97 8.55 12.86 -0.27
C ASP A 97 7.05 13.09 -0.51
N TYR A 98 6.61 12.81 -1.71
CA TYR A 98 5.21 13.00 -2.11
C TYR A 98 4.79 11.94 -3.13
N MET A 99 3.49 11.72 -3.21
CA MET A 99 2.87 10.96 -4.29
C MET A 99 1.84 11.82 -5.04
N GLN A 100 1.69 11.55 -6.33
CA GLN A 100 0.61 12.15 -7.13
C GLN A 100 -0.64 11.32 -6.97
N ALA A 101 -1.77 12.01 -6.73
CA ALA A 101 -3.05 11.39 -6.56
C ALA A 101 -4.14 12.22 -7.24
N THR A 102 -5.33 11.65 -7.38
CA THR A 102 -6.50 12.31 -7.94
C THR A 102 -7.57 12.46 -6.86
N VAL A 103 -8.17 13.62 -6.74
CA VAL A 103 -9.25 13.90 -5.79
C VAL A 103 -10.49 13.08 -6.14
N VAL A 104 -10.98 12.32 -5.18
CA VAL A 104 -12.26 11.60 -5.25
C VAL A 104 -13.38 12.43 -4.66
N SER A 105 -13.15 12.98 -3.46
CA SER A 105 -14.10 13.86 -2.75
C SER A 105 -13.34 14.78 -1.80
N TYR A 106 -14.01 15.87 -1.39
CA TYR A 106 -13.54 16.80 -0.37
C TYR A 106 -14.67 17.13 0.58
N GLN A 107 -14.43 17.03 1.87
CA GLN A 107 -15.39 17.36 2.91
C GLN A 107 -14.68 17.82 4.19
N ASP A 108 -15.14 18.93 4.76
CA ASP A 108 -14.72 19.42 6.09
C ASP A 108 -13.20 19.56 6.29
N GLY A 109 -12.48 19.98 5.25
CA GLY A 109 -11.03 20.12 5.30
C GLY A 109 -10.25 18.83 5.02
N PHE A 110 -10.93 17.73 4.74
CA PHE A 110 -10.32 16.46 4.38
C PHE A 110 -10.55 16.13 2.90
N VAL A 111 -9.53 15.64 2.25
CA VAL A 111 -9.57 15.18 0.87
C VAL A 111 -9.44 13.66 0.83
N GLN A 112 -10.39 13.01 0.18
CA GLN A 112 -10.26 11.62 -0.22
C GLN A 112 -9.62 11.56 -1.61
N PHE A 113 -8.64 10.71 -1.77
CA PHE A 113 -7.83 10.63 -3.00
C PHE A 113 -7.65 9.20 -3.47
N GLN A 114 -7.31 9.06 -4.75
CA GLN A 114 -6.95 7.79 -5.37
C GLN A 114 -5.59 7.92 -6.03
N VAL A 115 -4.73 6.93 -5.82
CA VAL A 115 -3.41 6.82 -6.46
C VAL A 115 -3.52 6.12 -7.82
N GLY A 116 -2.59 6.42 -8.73
CA GLY A 116 -2.59 5.84 -10.07
C GLY A 116 -1.94 4.44 -10.17
N PHE A 117 -1.38 3.92 -9.07
CA PHE A 117 -0.68 2.62 -9.01
C PHE A 117 -1.44 1.64 -8.11
N ASP A 118 -2.70 1.37 -8.43
CA ASP A 118 -3.60 0.51 -7.65
C ASP A 118 -3.72 -0.92 -8.22
N ARG A 119 -2.85 -1.31 -9.16
CA ARG A 119 -2.90 -2.62 -9.81
C ARG A 119 -1.58 -3.37 -9.66
N TYR A 120 -1.69 -4.61 -9.24
CA TYR A 120 -0.58 -5.55 -9.16
C TYR A 120 -0.82 -6.73 -10.09
N ARG A 121 0.16 -7.03 -10.95
CA ARG A 121 0.05 -8.15 -11.89
C ARG A 121 0.48 -9.45 -11.20
N MET A 122 -0.38 -10.43 -11.24
CA MET A 122 -0.18 -11.74 -10.65
C MET A 122 -0.65 -12.82 -11.60
N ALA A 123 0.01 -13.99 -11.60
CA ALA A 123 -0.42 -15.10 -12.41
C ALA A 123 -1.78 -15.65 -11.92
N PRO A 124 -2.71 -16.00 -12.81
CA PRO A 124 -4.07 -16.41 -12.43
C PRO A 124 -4.10 -17.56 -11.43
N GLU A 125 -3.18 -18.51 -11.59
CA GLU A 125 -3.09 -19.71 -10.75
C GLU A 125 -2.73 -19.39 -9.29
N LEU A 126 -2.16 -18.20 -9.05
CA LEU A 126 -1.74 -17.75 -7.72
C LEU A 126 -2.77 -16.87 -7.02
N THR A 127 -3.87 -16.51 -7.71
CA THR A 127 -4.88 -15.59 -7.16
C THR A 127 -5.77 -16.24 -6.11
N ASP A 128 -5.85 -17.56 -6.06
CA ASP A 128 -6.66 -18.31 -5.09
C ASP A 128 -6.27 -18.01 -3.63
N GLY A 129 -5.02 -17.63 -3.40
CA GLY A 129 -4.54 -17.23 -2.09
C GLY A 129 -5.29 -16.03 -1.49
N ILE A 130 -5.85 -15.15 -2.33
CA ILE A 130 -6.57 -13.95 -1.89
C ILE A 130 -7.86 -14.32 -1.14
N TYR A 131 -8.53 -15.41 -1.53
CA TYR A 131 -9.74 -15.88 -0.84
C TYR A 131 -9.47 -16.47 0.55
N ASN A 132 -8.21 -16.80 0.84
CA ASN A 132 -7.80 -17.37 2.12
C ASN A 132 -7.35 -16.30 3.13
N LEU A 133 -7.37 -15.01 2.77
CA LEU A 133 -7.02 -13.92 3.65
C LEU A 133 -8.05 -13.78 4.78
N GLN A 134 -7.54 -13.60 6.01
CA GLN A 134 -8.36 -13.36 7.18
C GLN A 134 -8.33 -11.86 7.55
N PRO A 135 -9.35 -11.35 8.25
CA PRO A 135 -9.39 -9.94 8.67
C PRO A 135 -8.20 -9.51 9.51
N ASP A 136 -7.58 -10.45 10.25
CA ASP A 136 -6.44 -10.19 11.13
C ASP A 136 -5.08 -10.29 10.42
N ASP A 137 -5.06 -10.67 9.15
CA ASP A 137 -3.82 -10.73 8.39
C ASP A 137 -3.29 -9.32 8.11
N SER A 138 -2.00 -9.12 8.38
CA SER A 138 -1.31 -7.88 8.02
C SER A 138 -0.90 -7.93 6.56
N VAL A 139 -1.56 -7.14 5.72
CA VAL A 139 -1.26 -7.07 4.29
C VAL A 139 -0.57 -5.76 3.96
N ILE A 140 0.63 -5.86 3.39
CA ILE A 140 1.51 -4.73 3.09
C ILE A 140 1.94 -4.80 1.62
N ALA A 141 1.76 -3.70 0.90
CA ALA A 141 2.32 -3.50 -0.43
C ALA A 141 3.73 -2.89 -0.31
N SER A 142 4.71 -3.48 -0.98
CA SER A 142 6.01 -2.86 -1.24
C SER A 142 5.91 -2.02 -2.50
N ILE A 143 6.18 -0.73 -2.37
CA ILE A 143 6.00 0.26 -3.43
C ILE A 143 7.33 0.97 -3.65
N ARG A 144 7.72 1.12 -4.93
CA ARG A 144 8.80 2.02 -5.33
C ARG A 144 8.23 3.32 -5.84
N MET A 145 8.74 4.42 -5.33
CA MET A 145 8.26 5.76 -5.70
C MET A 145 9.39 6.64 -6.25
N LYS A 146 9.11 7.31 -7.35
CA LYS A 146 10.02 8.28 -7.97
C LYS A 146 9.22 9.46 -8.53
N ARG A 147 9.53 10.67 -8.08
CA ARG A 147 8.88 11.92 -8.53
C ARG A 147 7.36 11.92 -8.40
N GLY A 148 6.84 11.27 -7.35
CA GLY A 148 5.40 11.19 -7.08
C GLY A 148 4.67 10.07 -7.81
N GLU A 149 5.34 9.28 -8.62
CA GLU A 149 4.80 8.10 -9.27
C GLU A 149 5.26 6.84 -8.55
N GLY A 150 4.37 5.86 -8.46
CA GLY A 150 4.63 4.62 -7.75
C GLY A 150 4.44 3.38 -8.60
N VAL A 151 5.14 2.32 -8.23
CA VAL A 151 4.99 0.96 -8.76
C VAL A 151 4.93 0.00 -7.59
N ILE A 152 3.96 -0.91 -7.59
CA ILE A 152 3.89 -1.99 -6.62
C ILE A 152 4.85 -3.09 -7.07
N GLU A 153 5.86 -3.39 -6.24
CA GLU A 153 6.83 -4.46 -6.50
C GLU A 153 6.34 -5.81 -6.00
N GLY A 154 5.57 -5.82 -4.90
CA GLY A 154 5.07 -7.04 -4.28
C GLY A 154 4.04 -6.73 -3.21
N ILE A 155 3.24 -7.73 -2.89
CA ILE A 155 2.29 -7.71 -1.79
C ILE A 155 2.67 -8.82 -0.83
N PHE A 156 2.72 -8.50 0.45
CA PHE A 156 3.12 -9.43 1.51
C PHE A 156 1.99 -9.57 2.52
N VAL A 157 1.71 -10.80 2.90
CA VAL A 157 0.73 -11.13 3.94
C VAL A 157 1.45 -11.79 5.10
N ASN A 158 1.46 -11.15 6.25
CA ASN A 158 2.26 -11.57 7.41
C ASN A 158 3.74 -11.85 7.06
N GLY A 159 4.31 -11.05 6.13
CA GLY A 159 5.69 -11.20 5.67
C GLY A 159 5.90 -12.23 4.55
N ILE A 160 4.86 -12.97 4.13
CA ILE A 160 4.93 -13.93 3.03
C ILE A 160 4.45 -13.26 1.74
N PRO A 161 5.18 -13.38 0.61
CA PRO A 161 4.69 -12.91 -0.67
C PRO A 161 3.31 -13.49 -1.02
N LEU A 162 2.41 -12.65 -1.55
CA LEU A 162 1.05 -13.04 -1.90
C LEU A 162 0.99 -14.24 -2.86
N GLU A 163 1.96 -14.35 -3.75
CA GLU A 163 2.11 -15.46 -4.70
C GLU A 163 2.35 -16.81 -4.00
N ASN A 164 2.88 -16.79 -2.78
CA ASN A 164 3.20 -18.02 -2.03
C ASN A 164 2.08 -18.43 -1.05
N ILE A 165 1.01 -17.65 -0.95
CA ILE A 165 -0.10 -17.91 -0.01
C ILE A 165 -0.97 -19.09 -0.42
N SER A 166 -1.02 -19.44 -1.69
CA SER A 166 -1.71 -20.65 -2.17
C SER A 166 -1.22 -21.92 -1.47
N ASN A 167 -0.03 -21.88 -0.88
CA ASN A 167 0.47 -22.93 -0.01
C ASN A 167 -0.02 -22.73 1.44
N GLY A 168 -1.19 -23.28 1.76
CA GLY A 168 -1.82 -23.13 3.07
C GLY A 168 -0.93 -23.48 4.29
N ALA A 169 0.08 -24.34 4.11
CA ALA A 169 1.05 -24.66 5.14
C ALA A 169 1.96 -23.49 5.54
N ALA A 170 2.35 -22.66 4.56
CA ALA A 170 3.18 -21.48 4.82
C ALA A 170 2.39 -20.41 5.63
N MET A 171 1.12 -20.23 5.31
CA MET A 171 0.24 -19.31 6.05
C MET A 171 -0.05 -19.77 7.48
N ALA A 172 -0.30 -21.06 7.67
CA ALA A 172 -0.51 -21.62 9.02
C ALA A 172 0.72 -21.38 9.91
N LYS A 173 1.91 -21.60 9.37
CA LYS A 173 3.18 -21.36 10.08
C LYS A 173 3.37 -19.89 10.44
N ALA A 174 3.14 -18.98 9.50
CA ALA A 174 3.28 -17.54 9.75
C ALA A 174 2.28 -17.01 10.79
N ARG A 175 1.05 -17.53 10.80
CA ARG A 175 0.06 -17.20 11.84
C ARG A 175 0.49 -17.69 13.21
N GLN A 176 1.01 -18.91 13.31
CA GLN A 176 1.54 -19.44 14.58
C GLN A 176 2.73 -18.63 15.10
N GLU A 177 3.64 -18.22 14.23
CA GLU A 177 4.78 -17.37 14.60
C GLU A 177 4.32 -16.00 15.11
N LYS A 178 3.32 -15.38 14.46
CA LYS A 178 2.73 -14.12 14.91
C LYS A 178 2.02 -14.24 16.25
N GLU A 179 1.25 -15.30 16.48
CA GLU A 179 0.60 -15.59 17.77
C GLU A 179 1.63 -15.80 18.89
N ALA A 180 2.70 -16.55 18.61
CA ALA A 180 3.78 -16.75 19.55
C ALA A 180 4.46 -15.42 19.93
N GLN A 181 4.74 -14.56 18.96
CA GLN A 181 5.34 -13.24 19.19
C GLN A 181 4.44 -12.33 20.03
N THR A 182 3.12 -12.32 19.76
CA THR A 182 2.15 -11.53 20.53
C THR A 182 2.01 -12.05 21.98
N LEU A 183 2.22 -13.33 22.23
CA LEU A 183 2.23 -13.90 23.58
C LEU A 183 3.47 -13.48 24.38
N PHE A 184 4.63 -13.33 23.74
CA PHE A 184 5.85 -12.85 24.39
C PHE A 184 5.81 -11.35 24.69
N ASP A 185 5.14 -10.55 23.84
CA ASP A 185 5.01 -9.09 23.99
C ASP A 185 3.90 -8.68 25.00
N ARG A 186 3.11 -9.61 25.52
CA ARG A 186 2.18 -9.29 26.60
C ARG A 186 2.98 -8.99 27.88
N PRO A 187 2.85 -7.77 28.46
CA PRO A 187 3.47 -7.50 29.73
C PRO A 187 2.95 -8.56 30.73
N HIS A 188 3.88 -9.29 31.35
CA HIS A 188 3.55 -10.17 32.48
C HIS A 188 2.81 -9.31 33.50
N LEU A 189 1.51 -9.48 33.61
CA LEU A 189 0.77 -9.06 34.80
C LEU A 189 1.42 -9.82 35.95
N VAL A 190 2.33 -9.13 36.64
CA VAL A 190 2.83 -9.60 37.93
C VAL A 190 1.59 -9.73 38.81
N ASP A 191 1.20 -10.97 39.04
CA ASP A 191 0.16 -11.32 40.02
C ASP A 191 0.69 -10.82 41.38
N THR A 192 0.33 -9.58 41.72
CA THR A 192 0.54 -9.01 43.03
C THR A 192 -0.40 -9.77 43.97
N GLY A 193 0.08 -10.93 44.44
CA GLY A 193 -0.61 -11.75 45.40
C GLY A 193 -1.11 -10.87 46.53
N MET A 194 -2.42 -10.68 46.62
CA MET A 194 -3.06 -10.14 47.81
C MET A 194 -2.75 -11.08 48.97
N VAL A 195 -1.86 -10.61 49.83
CA VAL A 195 -1.67 -11.22 51.15
C VAL A 195 -2.95 -10.97 51.93
N PRO A 196 -3.69 -12.02 52.36
CA PRO A 196 -4.87 -11.82 53.18
C PRO A 196 -4.50 -11.21 54.53
N PRO A 197 -5.29 -10.27 55.07
CA PRO A 197 -5.04 -9.70 56.41
C PRO A 197 -5.06 -10.78 57.48
N LYS A 198 -4.04 -10.79 58.35
CA LYS A 198 -4.05 -11.57 59.56
C LYS A 198 -5.14 -11.02 60.51
N GLU A 199 -6.13 -11.83 60.82
CA GLU A 199 -7.02 -11.58 61.95
C GLU A 199 -6.23 -11.74 63.25
N GLU A 200 -6.23 -10.67 64.10
CA GLU A 200 -5.96 -10.74 65.53
C GLU A 200 -7.26 -10.81 66.31
#